data_0fabd7696773f9d12c75b6574d0be7c8
#
_entry.id   0fabd7696773f9d12c75b6574d0be7c8
#
_cell.length_a   1.000
_cell.length_b   1.000
_cell.length_c   1.000
_cell.angle_alpha   90.00
_cell.angle_beta   90.00
_cell.angle_gamma   90.00
#
_symmetry.space_group_name_H-M   'P 1'
#
loop_
_entity.id
_entity.type
_entity.pdbx_description
1 polymer ?
#
loop_
_entity_poly.entity_id
_entity_poly.type
_entity_poly.pdbx_seq_one_letter_code
_entity_poly.pdbx_strand_id
1 'polypeptide(L)'
;MPRSTPLPIAVLISGGGTTLRNFMEKIAAGTLPARIELVISSNPGARGLEFATAAGIESLVIERRDFPTTAAFSNAVFGACREHKVELACMGGFLKHVDIPADFEHRVMNIHPALIPAFCGKGYFGPRVHQAVLEYGAKVSGCTVHFVDQRYDHGPVILQRTVPVLDDDTPESLAARVFAEECEAYPEAVRLFAEGRLAVRGRRVAISR
;
A
#
# COMPACT_ATOMS: atom_id res chain seq x y z
N MET A 1 -16.86 -3.71 18.45
CA MET A 1 -17.69 -2.52 18.19
C MET A 1 -16.98 -1.68 17.14
N PRO A 2 -17.69 -1.09 16.17
CA PRO A 2 -17.06 -0.17 15.22
C PRO A 2 -16.39 0.99 15.99
N ARG A 3 -15.28 1.46 15.46
CA ARG A 3 -14.54 2.61 16.04
C ARG A 3 -15.46 3.84 16.06
N SER A 4 -15.39 4.61 17.13
CA SER A 4 -16.09 5.89 17.24
C SER A 4 -15.39 7.04 16.50
N THR A 5 -14.11 6.84 16.15
CA THR A 5 -13.25 7.81 15.45
C THR A 5 -12.60 7.19 14.22
N PRO A 6 -12.39 7.95 13.13
CA PRO A 6 -11.68 7.48 11.96
C PRO A 6 -10.30 6.94 12.31
N LEU A 7 -9.85 5.89 11.60
CA LEU A 7 -8.52 5.29 11.76
C LEU A 7 -7.43 6.29 11.31
N PRO A 8 -6.48 6.67 12.18
CA PRO A 8 -5.35 7.51 11.77
C PRO A 8 -4.35 6.70 10.96
N ILE A 9 -4.15 7.09 9.70
CA ILE A 9 -3.24 6.41 8.78
C ILE A 9 -2.13 7.33 8.28
N ALA A 10 -0.97 6.76 7.96
CA ALA A 10 0.01 7.38 7.08
C ALA A 10 -0.05 6.73 5.69
N VAL A 11 0.17 7.53 4.65
CA VAL A 11 0.32 7.01 3.28
C VAL A 11 1.76 7.23 2.81
N LEU A 12 2.45 6.13 2.50
CA LEU A 12 3.84 6.13 2.06
C LEU A 12 3.89 6.03 0.53
N ILE A 13 4.59 6.96 -0.12
CA ILE A 13 4.64 7.09 -1.58
C ILE A 13 6.08 7.28 -2.09
N SER A 14 6.31 7.02 -3.38
CA SER A 14 7.57 7.38 -4.07
C SER A 14 7.32 8.05 -5.44
N GLY A 15 6.08 8.13 -5.89
CA GLY A 15 5.76 8.57 -7.26
C GLY A 15 4.39 9.24 -7.40
N GLY A 16 3.57 8.73 -8.31
CA GLY A 16 2.33 9.34 -8.79
C GLY A 16 1.24 9.62 -7.75
N GLY A 17 1.21 8.89 -6.62
CA GLY A 17 0.24 9.11 -5.53
C GLY A 17 -1.19 8.69 -5.88
N THR A 18 -1.38 7.79 -6.84
CA THR A 18 -2.72 7.32 -7.26
C THR A 18 -3.48 6.64 -6.13
N THR A 19 -2.80 5.84 -5.31
CA THR A 19 -3.38 5.23 -4.10
C THR A 19 -3.77 6.29 -3.06
N LEU A 20 -2.92 7.29 -2.84
CA LEU A 20 -3.23 8.41 -1.94
C LEU A 20 -4.51 9.13 -2.40
N ARG A 21 -4.59 9.47 -3.68
CA ARG A 21 -5.78 10.11 -4.26
C ARG A 21 -7.02 9.26 -4.09
N ASN A 22 -6.94 7.95 -4.37
CA ASN A 22 -8.06 7.03 -4.17
C ASN A 22 -8.52 7.00 -2.69
N PHE A 23 -7.60 6.95 -1.73
CA PHE A 23 -7.96 7.01 -0.32
C PHE A 23 -8.67 8.33 0.04
N MET A 24 -8.16 9.46 -0.45
CA MET A 24 -8.80 10.77 -0.23
C MET A 24 -10.23 10.79 -0.78
N GLU A 25 -10.46 10.27 -1.99
CA GLU A 25 -11.78 10.16 -2.61
C GLU A 25 -12.72 9.27 -1.79
N LYS A 26 -12.26 8.10 -1.34
CA LYS A 26 -13.05 7.16 -0.52
C LYS A 26 -13.36 7.71 0.89
N ILE A 27 -12.43 8.47 1.48
CA ILE A 27 -12.64 9.18 2.75
C ILE A 27 -13.69 10.27 2.59
N ALA A 28 -13.56 11.11 1.56
CA ALA A 28 -14.52 12.17 1.27
C ALA A 28 -15.93 11.64 0.97
N ALA A 29 -16.03 10.49 0.33
CA ALA A 29 -17.28 9.77 0.08
C ALA A 29 -17.86 9.07 1.33
N GLY A 30 -17.15 9.06 2.46
CA GLY A 30 -17.57 8.38 3.69
C GLY A 30 -17.52 6.86 3.64
N THR A 31 -16.86 6.28 2.62
CA THR A 31 -16.77 4.82 2.43
C THR A 31 -15.52 4.22 3.06
N LEU A 32 -14.53 5.04 3.41
CA LEU A 32 -13.32 4.64 4.11
C LEU A 32 -13.25 5.35 5.47
N PRO A 33 -13.45 4.65 6.61
CA PRO A 33 -13.46 5.25 7.94
C PRO A 33 -12.04 5.50 8.46
N ALA A 34 -11.26 6.28 7.72
CA ALA A 34 -9.87 6.62 8.03
C ALA A 34 -9.66 8.14 7.94
N ARG A 35 -8.57 8.61 8.54
CA ARG A 35 -8.04 9.97 8.41
C ARG A 35 -6.56 9.89 8.09
N ILE A 36 -6.14 10.55 7.03
CA ILE A 36 -4.73 10.63 6.65
C ILE A 36 -4.08 11.71 7.52
N GLU A 37 -3.24 11.27 8.46
CA GLU A 37 -2.50 12.18 9.36
C GLU A 37 -1.20 12.68 8.71
N LEU A 38 -0.61 11.82 7.87
CA LEU A 38 0.70 12.08 7.31
C LEU A 38 0.88 11.41 5.96
N VAL A 39 1.52 12.10 5.03
CA VAL A 39 2.05 11.52 3.80
C VAL A 39 3.59 11.51 3.90
N ILE A 40 4.22 10.35 3.72
CA ILE A 40 5.68 10.24 3.68
C ILE A 40 6.10 9.90 2.27
N SER A 41 6.94 10.73 1.66
CA SER A 41 7.53 10.45 0.36
C SER A 41 9.01 10.11 0.47
N SER A 42 9.45 9.04 -0.22
CA SER A 42 10.87 8.73 -0.37
C SER A 42 11.54 9.48 -1.54
N ASN A 43 10.81 10.38 -2.19
CA ASN A 43 11.27 11.14 -3.34
C ASN A 43 10.66 12.55 -3.31
N PRO A 44 11.47 13.63 -3.31
CA PRO A 44 10.98 15.00 -3.29
C PRO A 44 10.18 15.38 -4.56
N GLY A 45 10.43 14.69 -5.69
CA GLY A 45 9.71 14.88 -6.94
C GLY A 45 8.45 14.03 -7.08
N ALA A 46 7.97 13.40 -6.00
CA ALA A 46 6.76 12.60 -6.07
C ALA A 46 5.51 13.47 -6.27
N ARG A 47 4.77 13.25 -7.36
CA ARG A 47 3.54 13.99 -7.67
C ARG A 47 2.47 13.86 -6.57
N GLY A 48 2.49 12.77 -5.81
CA GLY A 48 1.57 12.57 -4.70
C GLY A 48 1.69 13.65 -3.59
N LEU A 49 2.83 14.34 -3.48
CA LEU A 49 3.01 15.48 -2.57
C LEU A 49 2.11 16.67 -2.92
N GLU A 50 1.85 16.89 -4.20
CA GLU A 50 0.93 17.94 -4.67
C GLU A 50 -0.50 17.66 -4.17
N PHE A 51 -0.93 16.39 -4.17
CA PHE A 51 -2.24 16.01 -3.64
C PHE A 51 -2.35 16.24 -2.14
N ALA A 52 -1.31 15.89 -1.37
CA ALA A 52 -1.27 16.14 0.07
C ALA A 52 -1.34 17.65 0.36
N THR A 53 -0.53 18.45 -0.32
CA THR A 53 -0.52 19.92 -0.17
C THR A 53 -1.87 20.53 -0.50
N ALA A 54 -2.49 20.14 -1.62
CA ALA A 54 -3.79 20.66 -2.04
C ALA A 54 -4.92 20.33 -1.05
N ALA A 55 -4.79 19.21 -0.31
CA ALA A 55 -5.74 18.79 0.72
C ALA A 55 -5.40 19.29 2.13
N GLY A 56 -4.31 20.04 2.31
CA GLY A 56 -3.85 20.49 3.63
C GLY A 56 -3.37 19.35 4.53
N ILE A 57 -2.96 18.21 3.95
CA ILE A 57 -2.41 17.06 4.67
C ILE A 57 -0.92 17.27 4.86
N GLU A 58 -0.43 17.09 6.09
CA GLU A 58 0.99 17.18 6.39
C GLU A 58 1.78 16.14 5.58
N SER A 59 2.91 16.57 5.01
CA SER A 59 3.78 15.69 4.24
C SER A 59 5.24 15.87 4.57
N LEU A 60 5.96 14.75 4.63
CA LEU A 60 7.40 14.71 4.89
C LEU A 60 8.11 14.02 3.72
N VAL A 61 9.28 14.55 3.36
CA VAL A 61 10.20 13.90 2.43
C VAL A 61 11.31 13.24 3.23
N ILE A 62 11.40 11.91 3.18
CA ILE A 62 12.42 11.12 3.87
C ILE A 62 13.12 10.26 2.81
N GLU A 63 14.28 10.71 2.32
CA GLU A 63 14.99 10.03 1.25
C GLU A 63 15.95 8.97 1.80
N ARG A 64 15.92 7.75 1.24
CA ARG A 64 16.78 6.64 1.68
C ARG A 64 18.27 6.99 1.62
N ARG A 65 18.68 7.84 0.68
CA ARG A 65 20.08 8.24 0.47
C ARG A 65 20.65 9.08 1.61
N ASP A 66 19.80 9.73 2.42
CA ASP A 66 20.21 10.60 3.51
C ASP A 66 20.56 9.81 4.78
N PHE A 67 20.40 8.49 4.76
CA PHE A 67 20.61 7.62 5.90
C PHE A 67 21.69 6.56 5.60
N PRO A 68 22.62 6.30 6.52
CA PRO A 68 23.72 5.35 6.30
C PRO A 68 23.25 3.89 6.19
N THR A 69 22.15 3.55 6.88
CA THR A 69 21.61 2.19 6.93
C THR A 69 20.11 2.15 6.68
N THR A 70 19.58 0.98 6.31
CA THR A 70 18.12 0.76 6.20
C THR A 70 17.45 0.96 7.56
N ALA A 71 18.07 0.49 8.64
CA ALA A 71 17.53 0.66 9.99
C ALA A 71 17.38 2.15 10.37
N ALA A 72 18.38 2.99 10.08
CA ALA A 72 18.29 4.44 10.34
C ALA A 72 17.16 5.10 9.53
N PHE A 73 17.03 4.75 8.26
CA PHE A 73 15.93 5.20 7.40
C PHE A 73 14.57 4.75 7.93
N SER A 74 14.44 3.49 8.30
CA SER A 74 13.20 2.93 8.85
C SER A 74 12.81 3.61 10.16
N ASN A 75 13.79 3.88 11.04
CA ASN A 75 13.56 4.59 12.29
C ASN A 75 13.03 6.01 12.04
N ALA A 76 13.51 6.71 11.01
CA ALA A 76 12.98 8.03 10.65
C ALA A 76 11.53 7.94 10.14
N VAL A 77 11.24 6.98 9.25
CA VAL A 77 9.88 6.76 8.70
C VAL A 77 8.89 6.42 9.83
N PHE A 78 9.21 5.43 10.67
CA PHE A 78 8.30 5.02 11.75
C PHE A 78 8.33 5.97 12.94
N GLY A 79 9.40 6.73 13.15
CA GLY A 79 9.46 7.85 14.09
C GLY A 79 8.41 8.89 13.75
N ALA A 80 8.38 9.36 12.51
CA ALA A 80 7.36 10.27 12.02
C ALA A 80 5.94 9.71 12.18
N CYS A 81 5.72 8.42 11.89
CA CYS A 81 4.43 7.78 12.12
C CYS A 81 4.00 7.82 13.60
N ARG A 82 4.93 7.62 14.55
CA ARG A 82 4.63 7.68 15.99
C ARG A 82 4.28 9.10 16.45
N GLU A 83 5.05 10.10 16.02
CA GLU A 83 4.80 11.51 16.31
C GLU A 83 3.40 11.95 15.88
N HIS A 84 2.94 11.45 14.75
CA HIS A 84 1.59 11.72 14.19
C HIS A 84 0.52 10.72 14.68
N LYS A 85 0.84 9.87 15.67
CA LYS A 85 -0.10 8.90 16.24
C LYS A 85 -0.75 7.98 15.19
N VAL A 86 0.00 7.65 14.15
CA VAL A 86 -0.45 6.75 13.09
C VAL A 86 -0.66 5.35 13.65
N GLU A 87 -1.80 4.77 13.34
CA GLU A 87 -2.12 3.40 13.74
C GLU A 87 -1.90 2.38 12.61
N LEU A 88 -1.96 2.82 11.35
CA LEU A 88 -1.70 1.98 10.19
C LEU A 88 -0.91 2.77 9.14
N ALA A 89 0.22 2.25 8.71
CA ALA A 89 0.97 2.77 7.57
C ALA A 89 0.56 2.05 6.28
N CYS A 90 0.16 2.79 5.26
CA CYS A 90 -0.29 2.27 3.97
C CYS A 90 0.74 2.60 2.89
N MET A 91 1.41 1.59 2.33
CA MET A 91 2.33 1.77 1.22
C MET A 91 1.55 1.80 -0.10
N GLY A 92 1.60 2.93 -0.80
CA GLY A 92 0.99 3.15 -2.11
C GLY A 92 2.05 3.48 -3.16
N GLY A 93 2.75 2.48 -3.68
CA GLY A 93 3.89 2.68 -4.57
C GLY A 93 5.13 3.21 -3.85
N PHE A 94 5.37 2.77 -2.62
CA PHE A 94 6.58 3.09 -1.85
C PHE A 94 7.70 2.12 -2.22
N LEU A 95 8.68 2.59 -2.98
CA LEU A 95 9.70 1.75 -3.61
C LEU A 95 10.95 1.49 -2.76
N LYS A 96 10.95 1.89 -1.49
CA LYS A 96 12.10 1.70 -0.59
C LYS A 96 11.80 0.62 0.44
N HIS A 97 12.80 -0.23 0.68
CA HIS A 97 12.72 -1.21 1.75
C HIS A 97 12.78 -0.51 3.11
N VAL A 98 11.95 -0.96 4.04
CA VAL A 98 11.99 -0.56 5.46
C VAL A 98 11.99 -1.80 6.33
N ASP A 99 12.71 -1.73 7.42
CA ASP A 99 12.66 -2.72 8.49
C ASP A 99 11.45 -2.40 9.37
N ILE A 100 10.53 -3.35 9.51
CA ILE A 100 9.30 -3.14 10.27
C ILE A 100 9.60 -3.28 11.77
N PRO A 101 9.43 -2.22 12.59
CA PRO A 101 9.65 -2.32 14.03
C PRO A 101 8.50 -3.08 14.71
N ALA A 102 8.78 -3.64 15.88
CA ALA A 102 7.84 -4.53 16.58
C ALA A 102 6.48 -3.88 16.89
N ASP A 103 6.45 -2.58 17.18
CA ASP A 103 5.22 -1.82 17.44
C ASP A 103 4.40 -1.54 16.15
N PHE A 104 4.97 -1.77 14.97
CA PHE A 104 4.28 -1.73 13.68
C PHE A 104 4.08 -3.12 13.05
N GLU A 105 4.38 -4.20 13.77
CA GLU A 105 4.03 -5.55 13.29
C GLU A 105 2.53 -5.64 13.02
N HIS A 106 2.15 -6.12 11.83
CA HIS A 106 0.76 -6.15 11.33
C HIS A 106 0.04 -4.79 11.33
N ARG A 107 0.80 -3.69 11.27
CA ARG A 107 0.31 -2.32 11.16
C ARG A 107 0.92 -1.57 9.96
N VAL A 108 1.48 -2.31 9.03
CA VAL A 108 1.93 -1.80 7.73
C VAL A 108 1.28 -2.65 6.65
N MET A 109 0.59 -2.02 5.71
CA MET A 109 0.01 -2.68 4.55
C MET A 109 0.67 -2.21 3.26
N ASN A 110 0.71 -3.10 2.27
CA ASN A 110 1.11 -2.76 0.91
C ASN A 110 0.09 -3.32 -0.08
N ILE A 111 -0.02 -2.67 -1.23
CA ILE A 111 -0.71 -3.21 -2.40
C ILE A 111 0.31 -3.52 -3.47
N HIS A 112 0.21 -4.73 -4.03
CA HIS A 112 1.06 -5.22 -5.10
C HIS A 112 0.21 -5.58 -6.32
N PRO A 113 0.58 -5.14 -7.54
CA PRO A 113 -0.25 -5.28 -8.75
C PRO A 113 -0.12 -6.67 -9.40
N ALA A 114 -0.02 -7.74 -8.60
CA ALA A 114 -0.11 -9.12 -9.04
C ALA A 114 -0.69 -10.03 -7.94
N LEU A 115 -0.96 -11.27 -8.29
CA LEU A 115 -1.43 -12.29 -7.36
C LEU A 115 -0.24 -12.97 -6.68
N ILE A 116 0.18 -12.47 -5.52
CA ILE A 116 1.25 -13.09 -4.73
C ILE A 116 0.90 -14.57 -4.47
N PRO A 117 1.86 -15.53 -4.66
CA PRO A 117 3.32 -15.34 -4.74
C PRO A 117 3.89 -15.18 -6.16
N ALA A 118 3.07 -15.05 -7.19
CA ALA A 118 3.56 -14.87 -8.56
C ALA A 118 3.89 -13.39 -8.84
N PHE A 119 4.90 -13.16 -9.70
CA PHE A 119 5.31 -11.84 -10.20
C PHE A 119 5.53 -10.79 -9.10
N CYS A 120 6.17 -11.17 -7.99
CA CYS A 120 6.39 -10.35 -6.82
C CYS A 120 7.84 -10.42 -6.32
N GLY A 121 8.17 -9.55 -5.34
CA GLY A 121 9.50 -9.49 -4.75
C GLY A 121 10.39 -8.42 -5.39
N LYS A 122 11.68 -8.46 -5.04
CA LYS A 122 12.65 -7.44 -5.47
C LYS A 122 12.72 -7.30 -7.00
N GLY A 123 12.42 -6.11 -7.50
CA GLY A 123 12.45 -5.79 -8.94
C GLY A 123 11.10 -5.82 -9.64
N TYR A 124 10.08 -6.40 -9.03
CA TYR A 124 8.72 -6.41 -9.54
C TYR A 124 7.93 -5.20 -8.99
N PHE A 125 7.82 -4.15 -9.80
CA PHE A 125 7.04 -2.95 -9.47
C PHE A 125 6.59 -2.22 -10.73
N GLY A 126 5.45 -1.54 -10.65
CA GLY A 126 4.89 -0.73 -11.73
C GLY A 126 4.72 -1.52 -13.04
N PRO A 127 5.04 -0.94 -14.20
CA PRO A 127 4.82 -1.57 -15.51
C PRO A 127 5.54 -2.92 -15.69
N ARG A 128 6.66 -3.15 -14.97
CA ARG A 128 7.43 -4.40 -15.08
C ARG A 128 6.63 -5.62 -14.64
N VAL A 129 5.71 -5.46 -13.71
CA VAL A 129 4.85 -6.57 -13.25
C VAL A 129 3.95 -7.02 -14.37
N HIS A 130 3.24 -6.08 -15.01
CA HIS A 130 2.29 -6.38 -16.09
C HIS A 130 3.01 -6.92 -17.32
N GLN A 131 4.17 -6.36 -17.64
CA GLN A 131 5.03 -6.89 -18.71
C GLN A 131 5.38 -8.36 -18.46
N ALA A 132 5.84 -8.70 -17.24
CA ALA A 132 6.20 -10.08 -16.87
C ALA A 132 5.00 -11.04 -16.92
N VAL A 133 3.80 -10.58 -16.53
CA VAL A 133 2.55 -11.36 -16.63
C VAL A 133 2.25 -11.72 -18.09
N LEU A 134 2.35 -10.73 -18.99
CA LEU A 134 2.10 -10.93 -20.42
C LEU A 134 3.15 -11.82 -21.07
N GLU A 135 4.44 -11.58 -20.79
CA GLU A 135 5.55 -12.39 -21.30
C GLU A 135 5.47 -13.85 -20.84
N TYR A 136 4.99 -14.10 -19.62
CA TYR A 136 4.77 -15.45 -19.13
C TYR A 136 3.59 -16.16 -19.81
N GLY A 137 2.66 -15.39 -20.37
CA GLY A 137 1.43 -15.93 -20.97
C GLY A 137 0.36 -16.32 -19.94
N ALA A 138 0.37 -15.68 -18.75
CA ALA A 138 -0.65 -15.92 -17.74
C ALA A 138 -2.03 -15.48 -18.26
N LYS A 139 -3.08 -16.20 -17.91
CA LYS A 139 -4.48 -15.90 -18.32
C LYS A 139 -5.28 -15.16 -17.25
N VAL A 140 -4.71 -15.05 -16.04
CA VAL A 140 -5.29 -14.34 -14.91
C VAL A 140 -4.19 -13.53 -14.22
N SER A 141 -4.49 -12.28 -13.92
CA SER A 141 -3.68 -11.39 -13.07
C SER A 141 -4.56 -10.78 -11.97
N GLY A 142 -4.11 -9.72 -11.33
CA GLY A 142 -4.88 -9.05 -10.29
C GLY A 142 -4.01 -8.24 -9.36
N CYS A 143 -4.51 -7.99 -8.15
CA CYS A 143 -3.77 -7.31 -7.10
C CYS A 143 -3.84 -8.08 -5.77
N THR A 144 -2.88 -7.80 -4.91
CA THR A 144 -2.79 -8.35 -3.56
C THR A 144 -2.59 -7.24 -2.56
N VAL A 145 -3.45 -7.16 -1.55
CA VAL A 145 -3.21 -6.38 -0.34
C VAL A 145 -2.69 -7.32 0.74
N HIS A 146 -1.57 -6.97 1.34
CA HIS A 146 -0.92 -7.80 2.36
C HIS A 146 -0.33 -6.96 3.49
N PHE A 147 -0.15 -7.54 4.65
CA PHE A 147 0.70 -6.96 5.67
C PHE A 147 2.17 -7.02 5.22
N VAL A 148 2.94 -6.01 5.55
CA VAL A 148 4.38 -5.96 5.23
C VAL A 148 5.16 -6.63 6.34
N ASP A 149 6.12 -7.48 5.95
CA ASP A 149 7.14 -8.05 6.84
C ASP A 149 8.55 -7.61 6.42
N GLN A 150 9.59 -8.28 6.90
CA GLN A 150 10.99 -7.94 6.61
C GLN A 150 11.44 -8.32 5.19
N ARG A 151 10.56 -8.87 4.35
CA ARG A 151 10.87 -9.30 2.98
C ARG A 151 9.88 -8.65 1.99
N TYR A 152 10.39 -8.33 0.78
CA TYR A 152 9.52 -7.77 -0.28
C TYR A 152 8.36 -8.72 -0.60
N ASP A 153 7.14 -8.16 -0.60
CA ASP A 153 5.89 -8.80 -1.03
C ASP A 153 5.65 -10.20 -0.42
N HIS A 154 6.10 -10.40 0.83
CA HIS A 154 6.10 -11.71 1.46
C HIS A 154 5.09 -11.84 2.61
N GLY A 155 4.73 -10.77 3.27
CA GLY A 155 3.89 -10.80 4.47
C GLY A 155 2.49 -11.42 4.26
N PRO A 156 1.72 -11.61 5.35
CA PRO A 156 0.41 -12.27 5.31
C PRO A 156 -0.57 -11.56 4.37
N VAL A 157 -1.16 -12.31 3.43
CA VAL A 157 -2.13 -11.79 2.46
C VAL A 157 -3.47 -11.52 3.15
N ILE A 158 -4.03 -10.34 2.91
CA ILE A 158 -5.33 -9.90 3.44
C ILE A 158 -6.42 -10.15 2.40
N LEU A 159 -6.27 -9.55 1.20
CA LEU A 159 -7.21 -9.64 0.10
C LEU A 159 -6.47 -9.84 -1.22
N GLN A 160 -7.11 -10.56 -2.13
CA GLN A 160 -6.70 -10.63 -3.53
C GLN A 160 -7.92 -10.43 -4.42
N ARG A 161 -7.75 -9.66 -5.50
CA ARG A 161 -8.75 -9.50 -6.54
C ARG A 161 -8.16 -9.85 -7.88
N THR A 162 -8.92 -10.56 -8.70
CA THR A 162 -8.47 -11.11 -9.98
C THR A 162 -9.03 -10.35 -11.15
N VAL A 163 -8.24 -10.27 -12.22
CA VAL A 163 -8.69 -9.78 -13.53
C VAL A 163 -8.27 -10.75 -14.62
N PRO A 164 -9.03 -10.88 -15.74
CA PRO A 164 -8.59 -11.64 -16.90
C PRO A 164 -7.41 -10.92 -17.58
N VAL A 165 -6.52 -11.70 -18.17
CA VAL A 165 -5.52 -11.23 -19.13
C VAL A 165 -6.06 -11.54 -20.53
N LEU A 166 -6.26 -10.50 -21.35
CA LEU A 166 -6.81 -10.61 -22.70
C LEU A 166 -5.70 -10.85 -23.72
N ASP A 167 -6.03 -11.43 -24.86
CA ASP A 167 -5.02 -11.80 -25.85
C ASP A 167 -4.41 -10.58 -26.55
N ASP A 168 -5.09 -9.44 -26.54
CA ASP A 168 -4.66 -8.16 -27.08
C ASP A 168 -4.15 -7.15 -26.02
N ASP A 169 -3.95 -7.60 -24.78
CA ASP A 169 -3.47 -6.72 -23.73
C ASP A 169 -2.06 -6.19 -24.01
N THR A 170 -1.90 -4.90 -23.72
CA THR A 170 -0.60 -4.28 -23.47
C THR A 170 -0.33 -4.16 -21.98
N PRO A 171 0.91 -3.91 -21.53
CA PRO A 171 1.18 -3.66 -20.12
C PRO A 171 0.31 -2.54 -19.53
N GLU A 172 0.00 -1.50 -20.32
CA GLU A 172 -0.81 -0.36 -19.93
C GLU A 172 -2.29 -0.73 -19.76
N SER A 173 -2.86 -1.51 -20.68
CA SER A 173 -4.26 -1.94 -20.62
C SER A 173 -4.49 -2.89 -19.44
N LEU A 174 -3.56 -3.83 -19.23
CA LEU A 174 -3.60 -4.72 -18.08
C LEU A 174 -3.42 -3.94 -16.77
N ALA A 175 -2.46 -2.99 -16.72
CA ALA A 175 -2.24 -2.13 -15.56
C ALA A 175 -3.49 -1.33 -15.19
N ALA A 176 -4.18 -0.75 -16.16
CA ALA A 176 -5.42 0.00 -15.92
C ALA A 176 -6.52 -0.90 -15.32
N ARG A 177 -6.67 -2.14 -15.83
CA ARG A 177 -7.64 -3.11 -15.33
C ARG A 177 -7.31 -3.57 -13.91
N VAL A 178 -6.03 -3.85 -13.61
CA VAL A 178 -5.57 -4.22 -12.26
C VAL A 178 -5.76 -3.04 -11.31
N PHE A 179 -5.43 -1.81 -11.73
CA PHE A 179 -5.57 -0.62 -10.89
C PHE A 179 -7.03 -0.35 -10.48
N ALA A 180 -8.01 -0.64 -11.33
CA ALA A 180 -9.42 -0.55 -10.97
C ALA A 180 -9.74 -1.46 -9.76
N GLU A 181 -9.19 -2.68 -9.72
CA GLU A 181 -9.35 -3.58 -8.58
C GLU A 181 -8.54 -3.13 -7.35
N GLU A 182 -7.37 -2.53 -7.54
CA GLU A 182 -6.60 -1.94 -6.44
C GLU A 182 -7.38 -0.84 -5.73
N CYS A 183 -8.08 0.00 -6.49
CA CYS A 183 -8.90 1.10 -5.98
C CYS A 183 -10.06 0.63 -5.07
N GLU A 184 -10.46 -0.63 -5.17
CA GLU A 184 -11.47 -1.24 -4.31
C GLU A 184 -10.85 -2.11 -3.21
N ALA A 185 -9.85 -2.93 -3.56
CA ALA A 185 -9.25 -3.88 -2.62
C ALA A 185 -8.52 -3.19 -1.46
N TYR A 186 -7.78 -2.12 -1.74
CA TYR A 186 -6.99 -1.48 -0.69
C TYR A 186 -7.84 -0.73 0.33
N PRO A 187 -8.81 0.13 -0.07
CA PRO A 187 -9.74 0.71 0.89
C PRO A 187 -10.52 -0.33 1.69
N GLU A 188 -10.92 -1.45 1.07
CA GLU A 188 -11.58 -2.55 1.77
C GLU A 188 -10.69 -3.16 2.86
N ALA A 189 -9.42 -3.43 2.57
CA ALA A 189 -8.49 -3.96 3.56
C ALA A 189 -8.27 -2.98 4.73
N VAL A 190 -8.13 -1.69 4.45
CA VAL A 190 -8.01 -0.64 5.48
C VAL A 190 -9.28 -0.54 6.32
N ARG A 191 -10.45 -0.64 5.70
CA ARG A 191 -11.74 -0.67 6.41
C ARG A 191 -11.86 -1.87 7.33
N LEU A 192 -11.51 -3.07 6.85
CA LEU A 192 -11.52 -4.29 7.66
C LEU A 192 -10.57 -4.18 8.87
N PHE A 193 -9.41 -3.53 8.69
CA PHE A 193 -8.50 -3.23 9.79
C PHE A 193 -9.13 -2.26 10.80
N ALA A 194 -9.72 -1.16 10.32
CA ALA A 194 -10.40 -0.18 11.17
C ALA A 194 -11.55 -0.79 11.97
N GLU A 195 -12.25 -1.77 11.40
CA GLU A 195 -13.33 -2.51 12.06
C GLU A 195 -12.82 -3.58 13.04
N GLY A 196 -11.49 -3.81 13.14
CA GLY A 196 -10.90 -4.86 13.99
C GLY A 196 -11.23 -6.28 13.52
N ARG A 197 -11.49 -6.48 12.24
CA ARG A 197 -11.94 -7.73 11.64
C ARG A 197 -10.81 -8.61 11.10
N LEU A 198 -9.57 -8.16 11.17
CA LEU A 198 -8.40 -8.91 10.69
C LEU A 198 -7.70 -9.60 11.86
N ALA A 199 -7.55 -10.91 11.80
CA ALA A 199 -6.79 -11.70 12.76
C ALA A 199 -5.68 -12.48 12.05
N VAL A 200 -4.42 -12.17 12.37
CA VAL A 200 -3.25 -12.85 11.79
C VAL A 200 -2.94 -14.11 12.60
N ARG A 201 -2.80 -15.24 11.89
CA ARG A 201 -2.41 -16.54 12.46
C ARG A 201 -1.31 -17.15 11.59
N GLY A 202 -0.05 -16.92 11.93
CA GLY A 202 1.09 -17.23 11.09
C GLY A 202 1.00 -16.48 9.76
N ARG A 203 0.90 -17.20 8.65
CA ARG A 203 0.77 -16.58 7.31
C ARG A 203 -0.69 -16.34 6.87
N ARG A 204 -1.66 -16.73 7.65
CA ARG A 204 -3.07 -16.57 7.30
C ARG A 204 -3.67 -15.37 7.99
N VAL A 205 -4.44 -14.58 7.26
CA VAL A 205 -5.29 -13.52 7.81
C VAL A 205 -6.73 -14.03 7.77
N ALA A 206 -7.34 -14.17 8.94
CA ALA A 206 -8.75 -14.48 9.05
C ALA A 206 -9.56 -13.17 9.08
N ILE A 207 -10.64 -13.11 8.31
CA ILE A 207 -11.57 -11.98 8.28
C ILE A 207 -12.83 -12.40 9.02
N SER A 208 -13.10 -11.77 10.16
CA SER A 208 -14.35 -12.00 10.89
C SER A 208 -15.54 -11.32 10.19
N ARG A 209 -16.70 -11.94 10.30
CA ARG A 209 -17.97 -11.42 9.80
C ARG A 209 -18.53 -10.30 10.66
#